data_4c9a98cbd6c1e2d1c5c7444199ad871d
#
_entry.id   4c9a98cbd6c1e2d1c5c7444199ad871d
#
_cell.length_a   1.000
_cell.length_b   1.000
_cell.length_c   1.000
_cell.angle_alpha   90.00
_cell.angle_beta   90.00
_cell.angle_gamma   90.00
#
_symmetry.space_group_name_H-M   'P 1'
#
loop_
_entity.id
_entity.type
_entity.pdbx_description
1 polymer ?
#
loop_
_entity_poly.entity_id
_entity_poly.type
_entity_poly.pdbx_seq_one_letter_code
_entity_poly.pdbx_strand_id
1 'polypeptide(L)'
;ETNLMPLRASNPSWSGFWYICCQGIGNNPEKGWLPNPFGTEKITLRSYFSLFNFKANHRKTMVVDTAEGWKALVTSFNPHDGSSRHSNSALLVTGNTAVDVLKTEQAVARMSQGNLSGVVVGEFEADSSYPQVQVITEQAILEASLTLIRQTKAQEHLDLAMFYLSERQIIKALIAAQQRGVQVRVLLD
;
A
#
# COMPACT_ATOMS: atom_id res chain seq x y z
N GLU A 1 -16.90 2.45 4.25
CA GLU A 1 -16.12 3.48 3.50
C GLU A 1 -15.04 4.05 4.42
N THR A 2 -13.82 3.72 4.17
CA THR A 2 -12.71 4.29 4.92
C THR A 2 -12.53 5.74 4.49
N ASN A 3 -12.74 6.69 5.40
CA ASN A 3 -12.30 8.07 5.24
C ASN A 3 -10.78 8.11 5.25
N LEU A 4 -10.21 7.67 4.15
CA LEU A 4 -8.78 7.62 4.03
C LEU A 4 -8.23 9.04 4.05
N MET A 5 -7.32 9.20 4.94
CA MET A 5 -6.43 10.30 5.12
C MET A 5 -5.85 10.90 3.87
N PRO A 6 -5.22 12.07 4.02
CA PRO A 6 -4.59 12.84 2.96
C PRO A 6 -3.42 12.11 2.30
N LEU A 7 -3.69 10.98 1.68
CA LEU A 7 -2.79 10.47 0.67
C LEU A 7 -2.72 11.51 -0.44
N ARG A 8 -1.54 11.79 -0.95
CA ARG A 8 -1.38 12.69 -2.10
C ARG A 8 -2.29 12.20 -3.21
N ALA A 9 -3.20 13.05 -3.63
CA ALA A 9 -4.06 12.71 -4.75
C ALA A 9 -3.27 12.71 -6.04
N SER A 10 -3.64 11.82 -6.94
CA SER A 10 -3.18 11.85 -8.32
C SER A 10 -3.60 13.15 -9.04
N ASN A 11 -4.63 13.82 -8.57
CA ASN A 11 -5.08 15.13 -9.06
C ASN A 11 -5.11 16.16 -7.91
N PRO A 12 -4.09 17.02 -7.78
CA PRO A 12 -4.01 18.02 -6.72
C PRO A 12 -5.15 19.02 -6.71
N SER A 13 -5.63 19.44 -7.88
CA SER A 13 -6.73 20.40 -8.02
C SER A 13 -8.04 19.84 -7.49
N TRP A 14 -8.33 18.59 -7.82
CA TRP A 14 -9.50 17.89 -7.32
C TRP A 14 -9.41 17.64 -5.81
N SER A 15 -8.24 17.32 -5.32
CA SER A 15 -8.02 17.16 -3.88
C SER A 15 -8.25 18.46 -3.11
N GLY A 16 -7.79 19.59 -3.63
CA GLY A 16 -8.06 20.91 -3.06
C GLY A 16 -9.56 21.17 -3.00
N PHE A 17 -10.28 20.94 -4.10
CA PHE A 17 -11.72 21.07 -4.13
C PHE A 17 -12.41 20.14 -3.12
N TRP A 18 -12.02 18.87 -3.05
CA TRP A 18 -12.55 17.91 -2.08
C TRP A 18 -12.36 18.37 -0.63
N TYR A 19 -11.19 18.90 -0.28
CA TYR A 19 -10.91 19.43 1.06
C TYR A 19 -11.80 20.61 1.41
N ILE A 20 -12.04 21.51 0.47
CA ILE A 20 -12.80 22.72 0.70
C ILE A 20 -14.30 22.43 0.75
N CYS A 21 -14.85 21.67 -0.22
CA CYS A 21 -16.29 21.50 -0.35
C CYS A 21 -16.87 20.35 0.48
N CYS A 22 -16.13 19.24 0.56
CA CYS A 22 -16.87 18.00 0.69
C CYS A 22 -16.36 17.08 1.84
N GLN A 23 -15.15 17.28 2.33
CA GLN A 23 -14.58 16.46 3.39
C GLN A 23 -15.32 16.65 4.72
N GLY A 24 -15.77 17.86 5.02
CA GLY A 24 -16.50 18.18 6.25
C GLY A 24 -17.97 17.76 6.25
N ILE A 25 -18.51 17.34 5.10
CA ILE A 25 -19.90 16.88 4.99
C ILE A 25 -19.97 15.44 5.48
N GLY A 26 -20.77 15.18 6.51
CA GLY A 26 -21.01 13.83 6.99
C GLY A 26 -21.54 12.90 5.90
N ASN A 27 -21.11 11.66 5.90
CA ASN A 27 -21.63 10.63 5.00
C ASN A 27 -22.59 9.74 5.77
N ASN A 28 -23.87 9.72 5.35
CA ASN A 28 -24.83 8.73 5.83
C ASN A 28 -25.16 7.80 4.64
N PRO A 29 -24.59 6.59 4.59
CA PRO A 29 -24.79 5.66 3.48
C PRO A 29 -26.25 5.25 3.29
N GLU A 30 -27.08 5.29 4.35
CA GLU A 30 -28.50 4.96 4.27
C GLU A 30 -29.31 6.00 3.49
N LYS A 31 -28.77 7.20 3.31
CA LYS A 31 -29.40 8.30 2.55
C LYS A 31 -28.87 8.45 1.13
N GLY A 32 -28.34 7.40 0.57
CA GLY A 32 -27.92 7.37 -0.84
C GLY A 32 -29.14 7.55 -1.76
N TRP A 33 -29.00 8.40 -2.79
CA TRP A 33 -30.06 8.64 -3.79
C TRP A 33 -29.51 8.61 -5.22
N LEU A 34 -28.22 8.71 -5.39
CA LEU A 34 -27.57 8.65 -6.70
C LEU A 34 -27.33 7.19 -7.13
N PRO A 35 -27.35 6.90 -8.44
CA PRO A 35 -26.99 5.59 -8.94
C PRO A 35 -25.53 5.27 -8.62
N ASN A 36 -25.26 4.02 -8.25
CA ASN A 36 -23.92 3.54 -8.02
C ASN A 36 -23.37 2.90 -9.31
N PRO A 37 -22.29 3.43 -9.90
CA PRO A 37 -21.71 2.87 -11.12
C PRO A 37 -21.03 1.51 -10.91
N PHE A 38 -20.80 1.09 -9.65
CA PHE A 38 -20.07 -0.13 -9.31
C PHE A 38 -20.88 -1.13 -8.46
N GLY A 39 -22.17 -0.88 -8.23
CA GLY A 39 -23.00 -1.75 -7.40
C GLY A 39 -24.48 -1.43 -7.50
N THR A 40 -25.29 -2.20 -6.79
CA THR A 40 -26.75 -2.06 -6.78
C THR A 40 -27.28 -1.02 -5.78
N GLU A 41 -26.50 -0.77 -4.72
CA GLU A 41 -26.88 0.16 -3.65
C GLU A 41 -26.74 1.62 -4.10
N LYS A 42 -27.70 2.45 -3.76
CA LYS A 42 -27.62 3.90 -4.03
C LYS A 42 -26.52 4.54 -3.19
N ILE A 43 -25.86 5.54 -3.74
CA ILE A 43 -24.77 6.25 -3.08
C ILE A 43 -25.13 7.72 -2.82
N THR A 44 -24.42 8.33 -1.87
CA THR A 44 -24.54 9.76 -1.56
C THR A 44 -23.76 10.61 -2.56
N LEU A 45 -24.11 11.89 -2.64
CA LEU A 45 -23.34 12.86 -3.45
C LEU A 45 -21.86 12.93 -2.98
N ARG A 46 -21.64 12.84 -1.68
CA ARG A 46 -20.28 12.79 -1.11
C ARG A 46 -19.49 11.58 -1.61
N SER A 47 -20.08 10.40 -1.57
CA SER A 47 -19.47 9.19 -2.12
C SER A 47 -19.19 9.32 -3.60
N TYR A 48 -20.10 9.94 -4.33
CA TYR A 48 -19.91 10.20 -5.76
C TYR A 48 -18.70 11.10 -6.03
N PHE A 49 -18.56 12.18 -5.28
CA PHE A 49 -17.39 13.05 -5.37
C PHE A 49 -16.10 12.37 -4.89
N SER A 50 -16.16 11.47 -3.92
CA SER A 50 -14.98 10.74 -3.47
C SER A 50 -14.40 9.80 -4.53
N LEU A 51 -15.25 9.28 -5.44
CA LEU A 51 -14.80 8.49 -6.58
C LEU A 51 -13.84 9.25 -7.51
N PHE A 52 -14.06 10.55 -7.69
CA PHE A 52 -13.18 11.38 -8.53
C PHE A 52 -11.88 11.80 -7.85
N ASN A 53 -11.76 11.59 -6.56
CA ASN A 53 -10.56 11.94 -5.82
C ASN A 53 -9.40 10.96 -6.06
N PHE A 54 -9.66 9.80 -6.63
CA PHE A 54 -8.69 8.73 -6.95
C PHE A 54 -7.75 8.37 -5.79
N LYS A 55 -8.17 8.66 -4.56
CA LYS A 55 -7.45 8.23 -3.36
C LYS A 55 -7.91 6.83 -3.02
N ALA A 56 -6.96 5.91 -3.00
CA ALA A 56 -7.23 4.54 -2.62
C ALA A 56 -6.17 4.04 -1.65
N ASN A 57 -6.60 3.26 -0.67
CA ASN A 57 -5.69 2.35 0.00
C ASN A 57 -5.39 1.20 -0.97
N HIS A 58 -4.17 1.18 -1.52
CA HIS A 58 -3.77 0.17 -2.50
C HIS A 58 -3.07 -1.04 -1.86
N ARG A 59 -3.13 -1.15 -0.56
CA ARG A 59 -2.60 -2.30 0.18
C ARG A 59 -3.44 -3.54 -0.08
N LYS A 60 -2.79 -4.67 -0.20
CA LYS A 60 -3.41 -5.99 -0.27
C LYS A 60 -2.73 -6.82 0.79
N THR A 61 -3.24 -6.72 1.99
CA THR A 61 -2.73 -7.39 3.17
C THR A 61 -3.84 -8.21 3.82
N MET A 62 -3.47 -9.33 4.37
CA MET A 62 -4.32 -10.13 5.23
C MET A 62 -3.51 -10.51 6.46
N VAL A 63 -4.03 -10.25 7.63
CA VAL A 63 -3.38 -10.64 8.89
C VAL A 63 -4.35 -11.52 9.67
N VAL A 64 -3.87 -12.65 10.13
CA VAL A 64 -4.66 -13.64 10.86
C VAL A 64 -3.94 -14.07 12.12
N ASP A 65 -4.72 -14.25 13.18
CA ASP A 65 -4.31 -14.92 14.39
C ASP A 65 -4.69 -16.40 14.28
N THR A 66 -3.72 -17.28 14.46
CA THR A 66 -3.89 -18.73 14.38
C THR A 66 -3.40 -19.40 15.66
N ALA A 67 -3.76 -20.66 15.86
CA ALA A 67 -3.25 -21.45 16.98
C ALA A 67 -1.69 -21.52 17.03
N GLU A 68 -1.04 -21.31 15.87
CA GLU A 68 0.42 -21.30 15.72
C GLU A 68 1.02 -19.89 15.82
N GLY A 69 0.20 -18.87 16.09
CA GLY A 69 0.58 -17.46 16.17
C GLY A 69 0.17 -16.62 14.95
N TRP A 70 0.66 -15.40 14.90
CA TRP A 70 0.31 -14.42 13.86
C TRP A 70 0.93 -14.78 12.52
N LYS A 71 0.11 -14.69 11.46
CA LYS A 71 0.53 -14.83 10.07
C LYS A 71 0.01 -13.64 9.26
N ALA A 72 0.82 -13.14 8.33
CA ALA A 72 0.39 -12.08 7.43
C ALA A 72 0.79 -12.39 5.99
N LEU A 73 -0.13 -12.10 5.08
CA LEU A 73 0.07 -12.15 3.64
C LEU A 73 0.11 -10.73 3.10
N VAL A 74 1.19 -10.39 2.41
CA VAL A 74 1.31 -9.13 1.64
C VAL A 74 1.41 -9.50 0.17
N THR A 75 0.56 -8.95 -0.68
CA THR A 75 0.47 -9.38 -2.07
C THR A 75 0.21 -8.23 -3.03
N SER A 76 0.52 -8.44 -4.32
CA SER A 76 0.08 -7.58 -5.42
C SER A 76 -1.34 -7.93 -5.90
N PHE A 77 -1.86 -9.09 -5.53
CA PHE A 77 -3.16 -9.59 -5.95
C PHE A 77 -4.31 -8.74 -5.39
N ASN A 78 -5.18 -8.25 -6.25
CA ASN A 78 -6.46 -7.68 -5.83
C ASN A 78 -7.50 -8.81 -5.71
N PRO A 79 -8.33 -8.86 -4.66
CA PRO A 79 -9.29 -9.93 -4.44
C PRO A 79 -10.52 -9.80 -5.37
N HIS A 80 -10.28 -9.89 -6.66
CA HIS A 80 -11.34 -9.94 -7.68
C HIS A 80 -10.89 -10.80 -8.89
N ASP A 81 -11.83 -11.33 -9.63
CA ASP A 81 -11.60 -12.30 -10.72
C ASP A 81 -10.63 -11.80 -11.80
N GLY A 82 -10.67 -10.50 -12.14
CA GLY A 82 -9.76 -9.92 -13.11
C GLY A 82 -8.30 -10.04 -12.71
N SER A 83 -8.00 -9.88 -11.42
CA SER A 83 -6.62 -9.94 -10.91
C SER A 83 -6.04 -11.35 -10.93
N SER A 84 -6.87 -12.39 -10.90
CA SER A 84 -6.42 -13.78 -10.99
C SER A 84 -5.75 -14.14 -12.33
N ARG A 85 -5.97 -13.31 -13.34
CA ARG A 85 -5.38 -13.46 -14.68
C ARG A 85 -4.06 -12.70 -14.86
N HIS A 86 -3.66 -11.91 -13.88
CA HIS A 86 -2.41 -11.17 -13.89
C HIS A 86 -1.32 -11.94 -13.16
N SER A 87 -0.06 -11.67 -13.51
CA SER A 87 1.09 -12.15 -12.74
C SER A 87 1.15 -11.41 -11.41
N ASN A 88 0.93 -12.13 -10.32
CA ASN A 88 0.97 -11.58 -8.98
C ASN A 88 2.03 -12.29 -8.14
N SER A 89 2.54 -11.59 -7.14
CA SER A 89 3.44 -12.13 -6.14
C SER A 89 2.89 -11.90 -4.74
N ALA A 90 3.31 -12.74 -3.81
CA ALA A 90 2.95 -12.60 -2.40
C ALA A 90 4.11 -12.98 -1.49
N LEU A 91 4.15 -12.36 -0.34
CA LEU A 91 5.04 -12.71 0.77
C LEU A 91 4.17 -13.13 1.96
N LEU A 92 4.38 -14.36 2.43
CA LEU A 92 3.78 -14.86 3.66
C LEU A 92 4.82 -14.73 4.77
N VAL A 93 4.47 -14.05 5.85
CA VAL A 93 5.34 -13.84 7.01
C VAL A 93 4.63 -14.28 8.29
N THR A 94 5.42 -14.63 9.31
CA THR A 94 4.94 -15.14 10.60
C THR A 94 5.57 -14.37 11.76
N GLY A 95 5.04 -14.56 12.96
CA GLY A 95 5.60 -14.01 14.19
C GLY A 95 5.63 -12.48 14.22
N ASN A 96 6.72 -11.90 14.70
CA ASN A 96 6.88 -10.45 14.86
C ASN A 96 6.68 -9.66 13.57
N THR A 97 7.13 -10.17 12.44
CA THR A 97 6.93 -9.51 11.15
C THR A 97 5.44 -9.42 10.78
N ALA A 98 4.67 -10.46 11.07
CA ALA A 98 3.20 -10.42 10.86
C ALA A 98 2.54 -9.39 11.78
N VAL A 99 3.02 -9.27 13.02
CA VAL A 99 2.56 -8.24 13.97
C VAL A 99 2.91 -6.84 13.47
N ASP A 100 4.08 -6.65 12.87
CA ASP A 100 4.43 -5.34 12.29
C ASP A 100 3.54 -4.98 11.11
N VAL A 101 3.16 -5.93 10.26
CA VAL A 101 2.11 -5.72 9.25
C VAL A 101 0.80 -5.30 9.93
N LEU A 102 0.36 -6.01 10.98
CA LEU A 102 -0.85 -5.66 11.73
C LEU A 102 -0.83 -4.23 12.26
N LYS A 103 0.29 -3.78 12.84
CA LYS A 103 0.44 -2.40 13.34
C LYS A 103 0.21 -1.38 12.22
N THR A 104 0.64 -1.66 11.00
CA THR A 104 0.39 -0.77 9.86
C THR A 104 -1.09 -0.72 9.49
N GLU A 105 -1.79 -1.85 9.55
CA GLU A 105 -3.25 -1.89 9.30
C GLU A 105 -4.04 -1.21 10.41
N GLN A 106 -3.61 -1.34 11.66
CA GLN A 106 -4.19 -0.59 12.78
C GLN A 106 -4.02 0.93 12.61
N ALA A 107 -2.89 1.38 12.05
CA ALA A 107 -2.69 2.79 11.73
C ALA A 107 -3.68 3.27 10.68
N VAL A 108 -3.88 2.50 9.61
CA VAL A 108 -4.87 2.80 8.56
C VAL A 108 -6.30 2.79 9.12
N ALA A 109 -6.64 1.83 9.96
CA ALA A 109 -7.95 1.77 10.61
C ALA A 109 -8.22 3.01 11.47
N ARG A 110 -7.23 3.44 12.27
CA ARG A 110 -7.34 4.69 13.05
C ARG A 110 -7.57 5.93 12.17
N MET A 111 -6.89 6.03 11.06
CA MET A 111 -7.10 7.10 10.07
C MET A 111 -8.53 7.11 9.52
N SER A 112 -9.14 5.94 9.46
CA SER A 112 -10.51 5.73 8.99
C SER A 112 -11.56 5.78 10.10
N GLN A 113 -11.18 6.18 11.30
CA GLN A 113 -12.02 6.17 12.51
C GLN A 113 -12.48 4.75 12.91
N GLY A 114 -11.85 3.73 12.35
CA GLY A 114 -12.05 2.34 12.74
C GLY A 114 -11.36 2.01 14.07
N ASN A 115 -11.93 1.09 14.81
CA ASN A 115 -11.39 0.64 16.09
C ASN A 115 -10.96 -0.83 16.00
N LEU A 116 -9.64 -1.07 16.11
CA LEU A 116 -9.05 -2.40 16.23
C LEU A 116 -8.43 -2.63 17.61
N SER A 117 -8.85 -1.88 18.63
CA SER A 117 -8.28 -1.94 19.98
C SER A 117 -8.51 -3.28 20.71
N GLY A 118 -9.43 -4.12 20.25
CA GLY A 118 -9.67 -5.45 20.80
C GLY A 118 -8.63 -6.50 20.38
N VAL A 119 -7.73 -6.16 19.48
CA VAL A 119 -6.69 -7.09 19.03
C VAL A 119 -5.50 -7.03 20.00
N VAL A 120 -5.39 -8.04 20.84
CA VAL A 120 -4.26 -8.20 21.78
C VAL A 120 -3.10 -8.85 21.03
N VAL A 121 -1.99 -8.15 20.98
CA VAL A 121 -0.75 -8.64 20.36
C VAL A 121 0.20 -9.09 21.47
N GLY A 122 0.54 -10.38 21.51
CA GLY A 122 1.61 -10.88 22.35
C GLY A 122 2.98 -10.44 21.84
N GLU A 123 3.96 -10.32 22.72
CA GLU A 123 5.35 -10.18 22.33
C GLU A 123 5.90 -11.55 21.93
N PHE A 124 6.57 -11.61 20.78
CA PHE A 124 7.28 -12.80 20.33
C PHE A 124 8.78 -12.53 20.36
N GLU A 125 9.53 -13.49 20.84
CA GLU A 125 10.98 -13.40 20.75
C GLU A 125 11.43 -13.45 19.30
N ALA A 126 12.38 -12.59 18.94
CA ALA A 126 12.96 -12.59 17.61
C ALA A 126 13.88 -13.80 17.44
N ASP A 127 13.55 -14.70 16.54
CA ASP A 127 14.45 -15.78 16.17
C ASP A 127 15.50 -15.26 15.18
N SER A 128 16.73 -15.13 15.66
CA SER A 128 17.87 -14.64 14.88
C SER A 128 18.34 -15.60 13.78
N SER A 129 17.81 -16.81 13.74
CA SER A 129 18.17 -17.84 12.74
C SER A 129 17.50 -17.63 11.38
N TYR A 130 16.47 -16.79 11.32
CA TYR A 130 15.74 -16.48 10.08
C TYR A 130 16.21 -15.19 9.42
N PRO A 131 16.05 -15.06 8.08
CA PRO A 131 16.31 -13.80 7.39
C PRO A 131 15.53 -12.66 8.02
N GLN A 132 16.19 -11.53 8.24
CA GLN A 132 15.51 -10.35 8.77
C GLN A 132 14.59 -9.75 7.70
N VAL A 133 13.32 -9.62 8.03
CA VAL A 133 12.31 -8.97 7.20
C VAL A 133 11.88 -7.68 7.88
N GLN A 134 11.98 -6.58 7.16
CA GLN A 134 11.53 -5.27 7.63
C GLN A 134 10.25 -4.86 6.92
N VAL A 135 9.24 -4.48 7.68
CA VAL A 135 8.00 -3.90 7.14
C VAL A 135 8.20 -2.40 7.00
N ILE A 136 8.11 -1.92 5.77
CA ILE A 136 8.21 -0.50 5.43
C ILE A 136 6.97 -0.05 4.66
N THR A 137 6.54 1.18 4.89
CA THR A 137 5.32 1.73 4.27
C THR A 137 5.53 3.17 3.82
N GLU A 138 4.67 3.64 2.93
CA GLU A 138 4.58 5.03 2.50
C GLU A 138 5.93 5.57 1.96
N GLN A 139 6.37 6.72 2.46
CA GLN A 139 7.61 7.38 2.03
C GLN A 139 8.86 6.52 2.29
N ALA A 140 8.87 5.68 3.31
CA ALA A 140 10.01 4.81 3.63
C ALA A 140 10.30 3.79 2.50
N ILE A 141 9.29 3.42 1.69
CA ILE A 141 9.47 2.55 0.52
C ILE A 141 10.39 3.24 -0.51
N LEU A 142 10.15 4.51 -0.81
CA LEU A 142 10.99 5.27 -1.73
C LEU A 142 12.43 5.39 -1.20
N GLU A 143 12.58 5.72 0.07
CA GLU A 143 13.90 5.87 0.70
C GLU A 143 14.68 4.57 0.73
N ALA A 144 14.05 3.46 1.08
CA ALA A 144 14.65 2.13 1.05
C ALA A 144 15.09 1.75 -0.37
N SER A 145 14.22 1.98 -1.37
CA SER A 145 14.53 1.72 -2.77
C SER A 145 15.74 2.53 -3.25
N LEU A 146 15.78 3.81 -2.94
CA LEU A 146 16.91 4.68 -3.29
C LEU A 146 18.19 4.25 -2.59
N THR A 147 18.10 3.81 -1.34
CA THR A 147 19.23 3.31 -0.56
C THR A 147 19.81 2.05 -1.19
N LEU A 148 18.97 1.07 -1.52
CA LEU A 148 19.37 -0.16 -2.19
C LEU A 148 20.09 0.13 -3.51
N ILE A 149 19.52 1.00 -4.36
CA ILE A 149 20.12 1.38 -5.65
C ILE A 149 21.48 2.09 -5.45
N ARG A 150 21.59 2.97 -4.47
CA ARG A 150 22.82 3.73 -4.19
C ARG A 150 23.94 2.87 -3.62
N GLN A 151 23.61 1.81 -2.89
CA GLN A 151 24.58 0.90 -2.30
C GLN A 151 25.22 -0.04 -3.33
N THR A 152 24.62 -0.22 -4.52
CA THR A 152 25.17 -1.08 -5.56
C THR A 152 26.50 -0.54 -6.10
N LYS A 153 27.45 -1.45 -6.30
CA LYS A 153 28.81 -1.19 -6.76
C LYS A 153 29.00 -1.63 -8.21
N ALA A 154 30.09 -1.18 -8.84
CA ALA A 154 30.46 -1.64 -10.16
C ALA A 154 30.53 -3.17 -10.24
N GLN A 155 30.03 -3.73 -11.35
CA GLN A 155 29.92 -5.17 -11.62
C GLN A 155 28.84 -5.93 -10.84
N GLU A 156 28.17 -5.30 -9.89
CA GLU A 156 26.98 -5.89 -9.26
C GLU A 156 25.76 -5.81 -10.17
N HIS A 157 24.76 -6.66 -9.91
CA HIS A 157 23.51 -6.71 -10.67
C HIS A 157 22.39 -6.03 -9.89
N LEU A 158 21.58 -5.27 -10.60
CA LEU A 158 20.36 -4.66 -10.08
C LEU A 158 19.22 -5.01 -11.03
N ASP A 159 18.28 -5.82 -10.54
CA ASP A 159 17.10 -6.24 -11.28
C ASP A 159 15.87 -5.55 -10.70
N LEU A 160 15.11 -4.88 -11.57
CA LEU A 160 13.88 -4.21 -11.21
C LEU A 160 12.75 -4.72 -12.11
N ALA A 161 11.67 -5.20 -11.50
CA ALA A 161 10.45 -5.55 -12.21
C ALA A 161 9.27 -4.79 -11.62
N MET A 162 8.55 -4.04 -12.44
CA MET A 162 7.35 -3.31 -12.01
C MET A 162 6.45 -2.94 -13.20
N PHE A 163 5.18 -2.71 -12.89
CA PHE A 163 4.19 -2.32 -13.88
C PHE A 163 4.44 -0.91 -14.42
N TYR A 164 4.73 0.06 -13.52
CA TYR A 164 5.08 1.45 -13.88
C TYR A 164 6.38 1.90 -13.25
N LEU A 165 7.19 2.60 -14.01
CA LEU A 165 8.36 3.30 -13.50
C LEU A 165 8.27 4.79 -13.88
N SER A 166 7.72 5.61 -12.99
CA SER A 166 7.54 7.05 -13.19
C SER A 166 8.19 7.92 -12.10
N GLU A 167 8.65 7.31 -11.00
CA GLU A 167 9.31 8.06 -9.92
C GLU A 167 10.69 8.54 -10.39
N ARG A 168 10.80 9.87 -10.55
CA ARG A 168 11.99 10.51 -11.11
C ARG A 168 13.27 10.26 -10.33
N GLN A 169 13.17 10.14 -8.99
CA GLN A 169 14.33 9.89 -8.15
C GLN A 169 14.89 8.48 -8.38
N ILE A 170 13.98 7.48 -8.51
CA ILE A 170 14.37 6.11 -8.85
C ILE A 170 15.03 6.06 -10.22
N ILE A 171 14.42 6.67 -11.24
CA ILE A 171 14.98 6.70 -12.60
C ILE A 171 16.40 7.31 -12.60
N LYS A 172 16.58 8.45 -11.94
CA LYS A 172 17.90 9.09 -11.82
C LYS A 172 18.91 8.22 -11.08
N ALA A 173 18.48 7.53 -10.02
CA ALA A 173 19.33 6.63 -9.26
C ALA A 173 19.78 5.41 -10.08
N LEU A 174 18.87 4.83 -10.88
CA LEU A 174 19.19 3.72 -11.80
C LEU A 174 20.20 4.14 -12.88
N ILE A 175 20.01 5.32 -13.49
CA ILE A 175 20.96 5.88 -14.46
C ILE A 175 22.33 6.07 -13.80
N ALA A 176 22.37 6.65 -12.61
CA ALA A 176 23.62 6.83 -11.87
C ALA A 176 24.28 5.50 -11.47
N ALA A 177 23.50 4.46 -11.15
CA ALA A 177 24.02 3.13 -10.89
C ALA A 177 24.66 2.53 -12.14
N GLN A 178 24.00 2.62 -13.28
CA GLN A 178 24.55 2.16 -14.56
C GLN A 178 25.85 2.92 -14.92
N GLN A 179 25.91 4.23 -14.70
CA GLN A 179 27.11 5.03 -14.91
C GLN A 179 28.28 4.63 -13.98
N ARG A 180 27.97 4.09 -12.79
CA ARG A 180 28.98 3.52 -11.88
C ARG A 180 29.47 2.12 -12.29
N GLY A 181 28.91 1.53 -13.35
CA GLY A 181 29.26 0.20 -13.82
C GLY A 181 28.42 -0.93 -13.22
N VAL A 182 27.27 -0.61 -12.61
CA VAL A 182 26.27 -1.60 -12.17
C VAL A 182 25.55 -2.16 -13.40
N GLN A 183 25.31 -3.46 -13.43
CA GLN A 183 24.51 -4.10 -14.46
C GLN A 183 23.02 -3.97 -14.12
N VAL A 184 22.38 -2.94 -14.67
CA VAL A 184 20.98 -2.62 -14.39
C VAL A 184 20.09 -3.29 -15.44
N ARG A 185 19.10 -4.10 -14.98
CA ARG A 185 18.05 -4.67 -15.82
C ARG A 185 16.71 -4.21 -15.30
N VAL A 186 15.86 -3.72 -16.19
CA VAL A 186 14.51 -3.24 -15.84
C VAL A 186 13.49 -3.96 -16.71
N LEU A 187 12.55 -4.63 -16.09
CA LEU A 187 11.37 -5.21 -16.72
C LEU A 187 10.17 -4.33 -16.40
N LEU A 188 9.54 -3.81 -17.44
CA LEU A 188 8.29 -3.03 -17.36
C LEU A 188 7.21 -3.76 -18.15
N ASP A 189 5.96 -3.70 -17.67
CA ASP A 189 4.79 -4.26 -18.36
C ASP A 189 4.05 -3.17 -19.15
#